data_9ecc7a3851c941b7891ae4e8d61165b5
#
_entry.id   9ecc7a3851c941b7891ae4e8d61165b5
#
_cell.length_a   1.000
_cell.length_b   1.000
_cell.length_c   1.000
_cell.angle_alpha   90.00
_cell.angle_beta   90.00
_cell.angle_gamma   90.00
#
_symmetry.space_group_name_H-M   'P 1'
#
loop_
_entity.id
_entity.type
_entity.pdbx_description
1 polymer ?
#
loop_
_entity_poly.entity_id
_entity_poly.type
_entity_poly.pdbx_seq_one_letter_code
_entity_poly.pdbx_strand_id
1 'polypeptide(L)'
;GLVAGGLDTENEGVAHRSTAYRLPTQATDKAWVRRARTTRPPSPLPLGRVDRDAILAGRLSRITDEEALVTEPDNPDLVVGDDGLARPVWAAADPLLREYYDTEWGMPVRDERGVFERLSLEAFQSGLSWATILRKRPAFRESFAGFVPEAVAGFGEEDVDRLLGDARIVRNRAKILATITNARAALRLRQADDVDGGLAGLVWSYQPETTPRPHRLADIPTQSPQSAALSRELKRRGFRFVGPTTIYALMEAIGIVDTHLVGSHRRGTSGVWA
;
A
#
# COMPACT_ATOMS: atom_id res chain seq x y z
N GLY A 1 -27.26 56.15 -14.63
CA GLY A 1 -26.13 57.02 -14.93
C GLY A 1 -24.95 56.67 -14.02
N LEU A 2 -23.80 56.40 -14.64
CA LEU A 2 -22.40 56.55 -14.13
C LEU A 2 -21.96 55.67 -12.96
N VAL A 3 -21.00 54.82 -13.19
CA VAL A 3 -19.54 54.81 -13.42
C VAL A 3 -18.79 54.22 -12.21
N ALA A 4 -18.11 53.13 -12.52
CA ALA A 4 -16.76 52.68 -12.23
C ALA A 4 -16.07 53.05 -10.89
N GLY A 5 -15.39 52.09 -10.35
CA GLY A 5 -14.29 52.23 -9.41
C GLY A 5 -13.77 50.89 -8.96
N GLY A 6 -12.77 50.37 -9.66
CA GLY A 6 -11.99 49.22 -9.23
C GLY A 6 -11.05 49.57 -8.09
N LEU A 7 -10.70 48.60 -7.29
CA LEU A 7 -9.47 48.57 -6.48
C LEU A 7 -8.98 47.15 -6.42
N ASP A 8 -7.91 46.94 -7.17
CA ASP A 8 -7.00 45.82 -7.00
C ASP A 8 -6.38 45.88 -5.62
N THR A 9 -6.40 44.78 -4.89
CA THR A 9 -5.48 44.54 -3.80
C THR A 9 -4.78 43.22 -4.04
N GLU A 10 -3.56 43.32 -4.52
CA GLU A 10 -2.56 42.26 -4.53
C GLU A 10 -2.41 41.67 -3.13
N ASN A 11 -2.66 40.39 -2.99
CA ASN A 11 -2.32 39.64 -1.80
C ASN A 11 -1.20 38.65 -2.17
N GLU A 12 0.04 39.08 -1.93
CA GLU A 12 1.23 38.22 -2.02
C GLU A 12 1.13 37.11 -0.98
N GLY A 13 0.66 35.95 -1.41
CA GLY A 13 0.65 34.72 -0.62
C GLY A 13 2.02 34.06 -0.65
N VAL A 14 2.72 34.11 0.48
CA VAL A 14 3.96 33.38 0.75
C VAL A 14 3.75 31.90 0.47
N ALA A 15 4.38 31.38 -0.57
CA ALA A 15 4.39 29.97 -0.93
C ALA A 15 5.27 29.20 0.05
N HIS A 16 4.66 28.64 1.08
CA HIS A 16 5.30 27.56 1.85
C HIS A 16 5.47 26.34 0.95
N ARG A 17 6.70 26.09 0.50
CA ARG A 17 7.11 24.84 -0.15
C ARG A 17 7.06 23.72 0.89
N SER A 18 5.90 23.12 1.06
CA SER A 18 5.78 21.83 1.74
C SER A 18 6.31 20.75 0.80
N THR A 19 7.50 20.24 1.08
CA THR A 19 8.06 19.07 0.41
C THR A 19 7.29 17.85 0.92
N ALA A 20 6.10 17.62 0.38
CA ALA A 20 5.34 16.42 0.66
C ALA A 20 6.06 15.24 0.00
N TYR A 21 6.65 14.35 0.80
CA TYR A 21 7.08 13.04 0.34
C TYR A 21 5.86 12.31 -0.21
N ARG A 22 5.80 12.22 -1.54
CA ARG A 22 4.87 11.31 -2.21
C ARG A 22 5.41 9.91 -1.99
N LEU A 23 4.59 9.03 -1.39
CA LEU A 23 4.73 7.61 -1.69
C LEU A 23 4.71 7.48 -3.21
N PRO A 24 5.62 6.73 -3.85
CA PRO A 24 5.56 6.55 -5.29
C PRO A 24 4.17 6.02 -5.61
N THR A 25 3.36 6.85 -6.27
CA THR A 25 2.10 6.42 -6.84
C THR A 25 2.47 5.42 -7.92
N GLN A 26 2.14 4.16 -7.70
CA GLN A 26 2.58 3.00 -8.49
C GLN A 26 2.20 3.05 -9.98
N ALA A 27 1.77 4.15 -10.52
CA ALA A 27 1.27 4.24 -11.89
C ALA A 27 1.84 5.36 -12.77
N THR A 28 2.59 6.37 -12.28
CA THR A 28 2.91 7.53 -13.14
C THR A 28 4.35 7.99 -13.20
N ASP A 29 5.31 7.43 -12.47
CA ASP A 29 6.69 7.93 -12.50
C ASP A 29 7.70 6.94 -13.11
N LYS A 30 7.52 6.60 -14.40
CA LYS A 30 8.53 5.87 -15.20
C LYS A 30 9.77 6.71 -15.53
N ALA A 31 9.82 7.98 -15.21
CA ALA A 31 10.94 8.86 -15.53
C ALA A 31 12.17 8.63 -14.61
N TRP A 32 11.97 8.13 -13.38
CA TRP A 32 13.05 7.88 -12.43
C TRP A 32 13.88 6.64 -12.76
N VAL A 33 13.28 5.60 -13.33
CA VAL A 33 13.94 4.33 -13.67
C VAL A 33 14.90 4.47 -14.87
N ARG A 34 14.81 5.51 -15.68
CA ARG A 34 15.67 5.68 -16.87
C ARG A 34 17.06 6.26 -16.60
N ARG A 35 17.33 6.83 -15.42
CA ARG A 35 18.65 7.42 -15.12
C ARG A 35 19.69 6.44 -14.58
N ALA A 36 19.30 5.22 -14.20
CA ALA A 36 20.21 4.23 -13.62
C ALA A 36 20.84 3.25 -14.64
N ARG A 37 20.63 3.41 -15.95
CA ARG A 37 21.08 2.44 -16.98
C ARG A 37 22.24 2.89 -17.87
N THR A 38 23.16 3.67 -17.39
CA THR A 38 24.36 4.03 -18.17
C THR A 38 25.68 3.82 -17.40
N THR A 39 25.85 2.67 -16.77
CA THR A 39 27.19 2.20 -16.40
C THR A 39 27.31 0.72 -16.77
N ARG A 40 28.20 0.47 -17.72
CA ARG A 40 28.58 -0.86 -18.22
C ARG A 40 29.28 -1.62 -17.10
N PRO A 41 28.94 -2.91 -16.83
CA PRO A 41 29.67 -3.69 -15.85
C PRO A 41 31.09 -4.02 -16.33
N PRO A 42 32.08 -4.10 -15.43
CA PRO A 42 33.44 -4.53 -15.77
C PRO A 42 33.50 -6.03 -16.12
N SER A 43 34.39 -6.38 -17.03
CA SER A 43 34.63 -7.75 -17.52
C SER A 43 35.15 -8.66 -16.42
N PRO A 44 34.79 -9.97 -16.41
CA PRO A 44 35.24 -10.91 -15.39
C PRO A 44 36.73 -11.26 -15.54
N LEU A 45 37.43 -11.31 -14.41
CA LEU A 45 38.78 -11.80 -14.29
C LEU A 45 38.84 -13.34 -14.35
N PRO A 46 39.95 -13.96 -14.81
CA PRO A 46 40.03 -15.41 -15.02
C PRO A 46 40.11 -16.18 -13.69
N LEU A 47 39.33 -17.26 -13.59
CA LEU A 47 39.32 -18.20 -12.48
C LEU A 47 40.64 -18.97 -12.39
N GLY A 48 41.36 -18.82 -11.28
CA GLY A 48 42.46 -19.69 -10.89
C GLY A 48 41.99 -21.10 -10.49
N ARG A 49 42.76 -22.12 -10.88
CA ARG A 49 42.54 -23.55 -10.54
C ARG A 49 42.44 -23.71 -9.04
N VAL A 50 41.34 -24.34 -8.57
CA VAL A 50 41.20 -24.82 -7.20
C VAL A 50 41.67 -26.26 -7.12
N ASP A 51 42.64 -26.50 -6.27
CA ASP A 51 43.25 -27.80 -5.99
C ASP A 51 42.26 -28.67 -5.18
N ARG A 52 42.02 -29.89 -5.65
CA ARG A 52 40.95 -30.80 -5.16
C ARG A 52 41.36 -31.67 -3.96
N ASP A 53 42.58 -31.56 -3.46
CA ASP A 53 43.12 -32.48 -2.47
C ASP A 53 43.18 -32.00 -1.00
N ALA A 54 42.52 -30.86 -0.69
CA ALA A 54 42.49 -30.32 0.68
C ALA A 54 41.21 -30.61 1.49
N ILE A 55 40.35 -31.51 1.03
CA ILE A 55 39.07 -31.85 1.71
C ILE A 55 39.12 -33.27 2.30
N LEU A 56 40.08 -33.58 3.15
CA LEU A 56 40.04 -34.79 4.02
C LEU A 56 41.05 -34.71 5.18
N ALA A 57 40.86 -33.81 6.11
CA ALA A 57 41.44 -33.96 7.45
C ALA A 57 40.61 -33.13 8.47
N GLY A 58 39.79 -33.85 9.17
CA GLY A 58 39.09 -33.63 10.41
C GLY A 58 39.20 -32.31 11.18
N ARG A 59 38.04 -31.79 11.50
CA ARG A 59 37.64 -31.52 12.89
C ARG A 59 36.16 -31.14 12.97
N LEU A 60 35.36 -32.03 13.55
CA LEU A 60 34.11 -31.66 14.22
C LEU A 60 34.46 -30.61 15.30
N SER A 61 34.10 -29.38 15.11
CA SER A 61 34.01 -28.40 16.18
C SER A 61 32.68 -27.69 16.04
N ARG A 62 31.91 -27.85 17.06
CA ARG A 62 30.62 -27.24 17.43
C ARG A 62 30.27 -26.02 16.62
N ILE A 63 29.20 -26.14 15.84
CA ILE A 63 28.43 -25.01 15.34
C ILE A 63 27.72 -24.45 16.58
N THR A 64 28.28 -23.45 17.18
CA THR A 64 27.55 -22.54 18.07
C THR A 64 26.76 -21.65 17.13
N ASP A 65 25.44 -21.69 17.25
CA ASP A 65 24.51 -20.74 16.64
C ASP A 65 24.78 -19.33 17.20
N GLU A 66 25.81 -18.72 16.70
CA GLU A 66 26.02 -17.29 16.76
C GLU A 66 25.81 -16.81 15.32
N GLU A 67 24.50 -16.77 14.90
CA GLU A 67 24.11 -15.91 13.78
C GLU A 67 24.55 -14.50 14.17
N ALA A 68 25.79 -14.18 13.79
CA ALA A 68 26.29 -12.84 13.83
C ALA A 68 25.22 -11.94 13.22
N LEU A 69 24.71 -10.98 14.02
CA LEU A 69 24.02 -9.81 13.53
C LEU A 69 24.93 -9.17 12.49
N VAL A 70 24.81 -9.58 11.25
CA VAL A 70 25.34 -8.84 10.12
C VAL A 70 24.49 -7.58 10.07
N THR A 71 24.98 -6.52 10.69
CA THR A 71 24.47 -5.18 10.46
C THR A 71 24.69 -4.94 8.97
N GLU A 72 23.64 -5.14 8.16
CA GLU A 72 23.64 -4.75 6.75
C GLU A 72 24.08 -3.29 6.69
N PRO A 73 25.05 -2.94 5.80
CA PRO A 73 25.51 -1.56 5.68
C PRO A 73 24.31 -0.68 5.31
N ASP A 74 24.10 0.36 6.10
CA ASP A 74 23.10 1.43 6.00
C ASP A 74 22.10 1.31 4.83
N ASN A 75 20.98 0.66 5.08
CA ASN A 75 19.89 0.64 4.09
C ASN A 75 19.30 2.08 4.02
N PRO A 76 19.54 2.85 2.94
CA PRO A 76 19.10 4.24 2.87
C PRO A 76 17.57 4.39 2.80
N ASP A 77 16.83 3.30 2.64
CA ASP A 77 15.36 3.29 2.66
C ASP A 77 14.80 3.01 4.07
N LEU A 78 15.67 2.70 5.07
CA LEU A 78 15.30 2.53 6.46
C LEU A 78 15.88 3.65 7.33
N VAL A 79 15.12 4.05 8.33
CA VAL A 79 15.53 5.01 9.38
C VAL A 79 15.27 4.37 10.72
N VAL A 80 16.29 4.34 11.59
CA VAL A 80 16.14 3.95 12.99
C VAL A 80 15.71 5.18 13.78
N GLY A 81 14.56 5.11 14.44
CA GLY A 81 14.06 6.17 15.29
C GLY A 81 14.76 6.20 16.67
N ASP A 82 14.47 7.23 17.47
CA ASP A 82 14.98 7.35 18.86
C ASP A 82 14.49 6.20 19.75
N ASP A 83 13.42 5.51 19.34
CA ASP A 83 12.88 4.30 19.98
C ASP A 83 13.61 3.01 19.59
N GLY A 84 14.67 3.10 18.78
CA GLY A 84 15.43 1.96 18.29
C GLY A 84 14.74 1.14 17.19
N LEU A 85 13.55 1.55 16.74
CA LEU A 85 12.78 0.82 15.72
C LEU A 85 13.11 1.28 14.30
N ALA A 86 13.44 0.34 13.43
CA ALA A 86 13.72 0.60 12.02
C ALA A 86 12.42 0.69 11.20
N ARG A 87 12.23 1.80 10.49
CA ARG A 87 11.05 2.08 9.66
C ARG A 87 11.48 2.53 8.27
N PRO A 88 10.67 2.29 7.22
CA PRO A 88 10.95 2.90 5.93
C PRO A 88 10.86 4.44 6.02
N VAL A 89 11.67 5.12 5.22
CA VAL A 89 11.78 6.60 5.23
C VAL A 89 10.43 7.31 5.14
N TRP A 90 9.47 6.75 4.40
CA TRP A 90 8.14 7.34 4.26
C TRP A 90 7.32 7.30 5.56
N ALA A 91 7.50 6.26 6.39
CA ALA A 91 6.82 6.12 7.67
C ALA A 91 7.51 6.95 8.76
N ALA A 92 8.84 7.13 8.67
CA ALA A 92 9.58 7.90 9.67
C ALA A 92 9.29 9.41 9.62
N ALA A 93 8.90 9.94 8.44
CA ALA A 93 8.81 11.38 8.19
C ALA A 93 7.54 12.07 8.74
N ASP A 94 6.46 11.34 8.96
CA ASP A 94 5.16 11.88 9.37
C ASP A 94 4.59 11.05 10.53
N PRO A 95 4.23 11.65 11.68
CA PRO A 95 3.70 10.91 12.83
C PRO A 95 2.48 10.05 12.51
N LEU A 96 1.58 10.53 11.64
CA LEU A 96 0.39 9.78 11.21
C LEU A 96 0.76 8.55 10.38
N LEU A 97 1.74 8.70 9.47
CA LEU A 97 2.25 7.56 8.67
C LEU A 97 3.03 6.58 9.54
N ARG A 98 3.75 7.07 10.54
CA ARG A 98 4.45 6.24 11.53
C ARG A 98 3.47 5.38 12.31
N GLU A 99 2.45 5.99 12.90
CA GLU A 99 1.42 5.28 13.65
C GLU A 99 0.73 4.22 12.77
N TYR A 100 0.34 4.59 11.54
CA TYR A 100 -0.26 3.66 10.60
C TYR A 100 0.65 2.49 10.27
N TYR A 101 1.94 2.74 10.01
CA TYR A 101 2.93 1.71 9.75
C TYR A 101 3.13 0.79 10.94
N ASP A 102 3.25 1.36 12.14
CA ASP A 102 3.56 0.61 13.35
C ASP A 102 2.39 -0.25 13.84
N THR A 103 1.15 0.12 13.53
CA THR A 103 -0.03 -0.48 14.15
C THR A 103 -1.00 -1.15 13.18
N GLU A 104 -1.07 -0.70 11.91
CA GLU A 104 -2.11 -1.15 11.00
C GLU A 104 -1.59 -1.78 9.71
N TRP A 105 -0.66 -1.13 9.02
CA TRP A 105 -0.24 -1.56 7.69
C TRP A 105 0.42 -2.95 7.74
N GLY A 106 -0.04 -3.85 6.87
CA GLY A 106 0.43 -5.23 6.84
C GLY A 106 -0.16 -6.13 7.93
N MET A 107 -1.09 -5.63 8.76
CA MET A 107 -1.79 -6.48 9.74
C MET A 107 -3.02 -7.13 9.13
N PRO A 108 -3.33 -8.39 9.51
CA PRO A 108 -4.44 -9.12 8.92
C PRO A 108 -5.79 -8.48 9.22
N VAL A 109 -6.53 -8.12 8.18
CA VAL A 109 -7.92 -7.68 8.24
C VAL A 109 -8.77 -8.75 7.57
N ARG A 110 -9.57 -9.48 8.37
CA ARG A 110 -10.33 -10.63 7.91
C ARG A 110 -11.85 -10.42 7.94
N ASP A 111 -12.30 -9.34 8.55
CA ASP A 111 -13.72 -8.99 8.52
C ASP A 111 -14.06 -8.22 7.24
N GLU A 112 -15.26 -8.46 6.72
CA GLU A 112 -15.69 -7.92 5.44
C GLU A 112 -15.78 -6.39 5.43
N ARG A 113 -16.20 -5.78 6.54
CA ARG A 113 -16.28 -4.33 6.67
C ARG A 113 -14.88 -3.69 6.60
N GLY A 114 -13.92 -4.28 7.29
CA GLY A 114 -12.53 -3.84 7.26
C GLY A 114 -11.91 -3.96 5.88
N VAL A 115 -12.13 -5.08 5.18
CA VAL A 115 -11.68 -5.27 3.79
C VAL A 115 -12.36 -4.27 2.85
N PHE A 116 -13.67 -4.05 2.98
CA PHE A 116 -14.41 -3.09 2.17
C PHE A 116 -13.95 -1.64 2.40
N GLU A 117 -13.65 -1.26 3.65
CA GLU A 117 -13.06 0.05 3.97
C GLU A 117 -11.71 0.22 3.25
N ARG A 118 -10.78 -0.75 3.41
CA ARG A 118 -9.44 -0.65 2.78
C ARG A 118 -9.54 -0.59 1.27
N LEU A 119 -10.35 -1.47 0.65
CA LEU A 119 -10.58 -1.46 -0.79
C LEU A 119 -11.09 -0.09 -1.29
N SER A 120 -12.03 0.50 -0.55
CA SER A 120 -12.58 1.82 -0.90
C SER A 120 -11.52 2.92 -0.78
N LEU A 121 -10.75 2.93 0.31
CA LEU A 121 -9.70 3.92 0.54
C LEU A 121 -8.58 3.82 -0.50
N GLU A 122 -8.16 2.61 -0.89
CA GLU A 122 -7.19 2.38 -1.97
C GLU A 122 -7.73 2.89 -3.33
N ALA A 123 -9.01 2.69 -3.60
CA ALA A 123 -9.64 3.27 -4.79
C ALA A 123 -9.63 4.81 -4.76
N PHE A 124 -9.90 5.41 -3.59
CA PHE A 124 -9.83 6.87 -3.42
C PHE A 124 -8.40 7.40 -3.50
N GLN A 125 -7.39 6.63 -3.08
CA GLN A 125 -5.98 7.02 -3.11
C GLN A 125 -5.44 7.22 -4.53
N SER A 126 -5.98 6.54 -5.53
CA SER A 126 -5.51 6.67 -6.91
C SER A 126 -5.35 8.14 -7.34
N GLY A 127 -4.09 8.55 -7.60
CA GLY A 127 -3.71 9.92 -7.96
C GLY A 127 -3.47 10.86 -6.76
N LEU A 128 -3.53 10.38 -5.52
CA LEU A 128 -3.29 11.14 -4.29
C LEU A 128 -2.22 10.47 -3.41
N SER A 129 -1.68 11.22 -2.44
CA SER A 129 -0.80 10.61 -1.42
C SER A 129 -1.61 9.83 -0.39
N TRP A 130 -1.03 8.73 0.12
CA TRP A 130 -1.66 7.96 1.20
C TRP A 130 -1.89 8.80 2.46
N ALA A 131 -0.96 9.67 2.81
CA ALA A 131 -1.13 10.61 3.91
C ALA A 131 -2.39 11.48 3.77
N THR A 132 -2.77 11.88 2.56
CA THR A 132 -4.01 12.61 2.30
C THR A 132 -5.23 11.76 2.64
N ILE A 133 -5.23 10.49 2.26
CA ILE A 133 -6.32 9.56 2.55
C ILE A 133 -6.43 9.30 4.06
N LEU A 134 -5.30 9.03 4.74
CA LEU A 134 -5.28 8.80 6.18
C LEU A 134 -5.83 10.00 6.97
N ARG A 135 -5.41 11.22 6.64
CA ARG A 135 -5.95 12.43 7.30
C ARG A 135 -7.46 12.58 7.11
N LYS A 136 -7.98 12.14 5.98
CA LYS A 136 -9.42 12.20 5.65
C LYS A 136 -10.21 10.97 6.10
N ARG A 137 -9.54 9.89 6.55
CA ARG A 137 -10.17 8.62 6.91
C ARG A 137 -11.28 8.73 7.97
N PRO A 138 -11.17 9.55 9.04
CA PRO A 138 -12.27 9.73 9.98
C PRO A 138 -13.53 10.28 9.29
N ALA A 139 -13.36 11.29 8.42
CA ALA A 139 -14.46 11.85 7.66
C ALA A 139 -15.02 10.87 6.62
N PHE A 140 -14.18 10.07 5.98
CA PHE A 140 -14.64 8.98 5.10
C PHE A 140 -15.51 7.97 5.86
N ARG A 141 -15.08 7.54 7.06
CA ARG A 141 -15.87 6.62 7.91
C ARG A 141 -17.22 7.21 8.26
N GLU A 142 -17.26 8.46 8.68
CA GLU A 142 -18.51 9.17 8.98
C GLU A 142 -19.41 9.26 7.73
N SER A 143 -18.88 9.77 6.62
CA SER A 143 -19.64 10.04 5.41
C SER A 143 -20.15 8.79 4.70
N PHE A 144 -19.42 7.66 4.82
CA PHE A 144 -19.77 6.35 4.26
C PHE A 144 -20.34 5.38 5.31
N ALA A 145 -21.05 5.88 6.33
CA ALA A 145 -21.72 5.06 7.35
C ALA A 145 -20.82 3.97 7.94
N GLY A 146 -19.58 4.33 8.27
CA GLY A 146 -18.57 3.42 8.82
C GLY A 146 -18.16 2.30 7.89
N PHE A 147 -18.36 2.44 6.59
CA PHE A 147 -18.13 1.43 5.57
C PHE A 147 -18.89 0.10 5.83
N VAL A 148 -20.08 0.20 6.41
CA VAL A 148 -21.01 -0.95 6.51
C VAL A 148 -21.58 -1.20 5.11
N PRO A 149 -21.29 -2.35 4.46
CA PRO A 149 -21.67 -2.57 3.06
C PRO A 149 -23.19 -2.41 2.81
N GLU A 150 -24.04 -2.85 3.75
CA GLU A 150 -25.48 -2.74 3.65
C GLU A 150 -25.94 -1.28 3.61
N ALA A 151 -25.38 -0.46 4.47
CA ALA A 151 -25.71 0.96 4.52
C ALA A 151 -25.27 1.68 3.25
N VAL A 152 -24.02 1.45 2.81
CA VAL A 152 -23.46 2.08 1.60
C VAL A 152 -24.18 1.61 0.33
N ALA A 153 -24.59 0.33 0.26
CA ALA A 153 -25.34 -0.20 -0.88
C ALA A 153 -26.72 0.47 -1.07
N GLY A 154 -27.29 0.97 0.02
CA GLY A 154 -28.55 1.72 0.02
C GLY A 154 -28.45 3.17 -0.43
N PHE A 155 -27.24 3.72 -0.58
CA PHE A 155 -27.07 5.13 -0.96
C PHE A 155 -27.68 5.42 -2.33
N GLY A 156 -28.43 6.55 -2.40
CA GLY A 156 -29.08 7.10 -3.58
C GLY A 156 -28.41 8.39 -4.09
N GLU A 157 -29.07 9.09 -5.00
CA GLU A 157 -28.53 10.34 -5.57
C GLU A 157 -28.41 11.44 -4.49
N GLU A 158 -29.31 11.52 -3.53
CA GLU A 158 -29.20 12.48 -2.40
C GLU A 158 -27.91 12.24 -1.58
N ASP A 159 -27.53 10.99 -1.37
CA ASP A 159 -26.26 10.68 -0.71
C ASP A 159 -25.06 11.03 -1.56
N VAL A 160 -25.14 10.81 -2.87
CA VAL A 160 -24.07 11.20 -3.81
C VAL A 160 -23.88 12.72 -3.77
N ASP A 161 -24.96 13.52 -3.78
CA ASP A 161 -24.88 14.98 -3.71
C ASP A 161 -24.34 15.44 -2.35
N ARG A 162 -24.76 14.81 -1.25
CA ARG A 162 -24.22 15.03 0.09
C ARG A 162 -22.71 14.77 0.13
N LEU A 163 -22.26 13.65 -0.42
CA LEU A 163 -20.83 13.27 -0.47
C LEU A 163 -20.01 14.21 -1.36
N LEU A 164 -20.56 14.69 -2.45
CA LEU A 164 -19.93 15.69 -3.32
C LEU A 164 -19.83 17.07 -2.65
N GLY A 165 -20.74 17.38 -1.75
CA GLY A 165 -20.73 18.60 -0.93
C GLY A 165 -19.72 18.54 0.22
N ASP A 166 -19.28 17.36 0.68
CA ASP A 166 -18.41 17.21 1.84
C ASP A 166 -16.93 17.44 1.48
N ALA A 167 -16.39 18.63 1.81
CA ALA A 167 -14.98 18.97 1.58
C ALA A 167 -13.99 18.15 2.44
N ARG A 168 -14.47 17.46 3.47
CA ARG A 168 -13.64 16.65 4.34
C ARG A 168 -13.15 15.37 3.66
N ILE A 169 -13.88 14.87 2.63
CA ILE A 169 -13.50 13.72 1.82
C ILE A 169 -12.95 14.12 0.44
N VAL A 170 -12.57 13.15 -0.38
CA VAL A 170 -12.21 13.35 -1.78
C VAL A 170 -13.48 13.41 -2.64
N ARG A 171 -13.83 14.59 -3.12
CA ARG A 171 -15.04 14.83 -3.91
C ARG A 171 -14.87 14.40 -5.36
N ASN A 172 -14.99 13.10 -5.61
CA ASN A 172 -14.92 12.52 -6.95
C ASN A 172 -16.13 11.62 -7.19
N ARG A 173 -17.07 12.09 -8.05
CA ARG A 173 -18.31 11.36 -8.33
C ARG A 173 -18.09 9.92 -8.79
N ALA A 174 -17.10 9.68 -9.66
CA ALA A 174 -16.83 8.35 -10.17
C ALA A 174 -16.38 7.39 -9.06
N LYS A 175 -15.54 7.85 -8.13
CA LYS A 175 -15.08 7.05 -6.97
C LYS A 175 -16.20 6.84 -5.94
N ILE A 176 -17.04 7.84 -5.71
CA ILE A 176 -18.23 7.71 -4.85
C ILE A 176 -19.18 6.65 -5.40
N LEU A 177 -19.56 6.76 -6.66
CA LEU A 177 -20.42 5.79 -7.33
C LEU A 177 -19.81 4.39 -7.39
N ALA A 178 -18.49 4.30 -7.55
CA ALA A 178 -17.77 3.03 -7.50
C ALA A 178 -17.87 2.38 -6.11
N THR A 179 -17.73 3.14 -5.04
CA THR A 179 -17.86 2.63 -3.66
C THR A 179 -19.27 2.09 -3.41
N ILE A 180 -20.31 2.79 -3.85
CA ILE A 180 -21.71 2.31 -3.77
C ILE A 180 -21.90 1.04 -4.60
N THR A 181 -21.35 1.00 -5.81
CA THR A 181 -21.42 -0.19 -6.68
C THR A 181 -20.69 -1.38 -6.05
N ASN A 182 -19.54 -1.15 -5.43
CA ASN A 182 -18.74 -2.16 -4.76
C ASN A 182 -19.46 -2.71 -3.52
N ALA A 183 -20.15 -1.86 -2.75
CA ALA A 183 -21.00 -2.30 -1.64
C ALA A 183 -22.10 -3.27 -2.11
N ARG A 184 -22.82 -2.90 -3.17
CA ARG A 184 -23.84 -3.77 -3.78
C ARG A 184 -23.23 -5.08 -4.31
N ALA A 185 -22.03 -5.04 -4.86
CA ALA A 185 -21.32 -6.23 -5.33
C ALA A 185 -20.88 -7.12 -4.14
N ALA A 186 -20.43 -6.54 -3.03
CA ALA A 186 -20.11 -7.29 -1.81
C ALA A 186 -21.32 -8.03 -1.24
N LEU A 187 -22.49 -7.40 -1.21
CA LEU A 187 -23.73 -8.07 -0.77
C LEU A 187 -24.11 -9.25 -1.68
N ARG A 188 -23.90 -9.12 -3.01
CA ARG A 188 -24.13 -10.25 -3.93
C ARG A 188 -23.15 -11.40 -3.70
N LEU A 189 -21.89 -11.11 -3.33
CA LEU A 189 -20.90 -12.14 -3.01
C LEU A 189 -21.31 -13.03 -1.84
N ARG A 190 -21.98 -12.49 -0.84
CA ARG A 190 -22.47 -13.26 0.32
C ARG A 190 -23.50 -14.32 -0.06
N GLN A 191 -24.14 -14.15 -1.22
CA GLN A 191 -25.19 -15.05 -1.75
C GLN A 191 -24.65 -15.95 -2.86
N ALA A 192 -23.36 -15.86 -3.17
CA ALA A 192 -22.76 -16.65 -4.25
C ALA A 192 -22.30 -18.01 -3.71
N ASP A 193 -22.77 -19.10 -4.29
CA ASP A 193 -22.46 -20.47 -3.87
C ASP A 193 -20.98 -20.85 -4.07
N ASP A 194 -20.26 -20.09 -4.92
CA ASP A 194 -18.86 -20.31 -5.27
C ASP A 194 -17.86 -19.47 -4.45
N VAL A 195 -18.33 -18.77 -3.40
CA VAL A 195 -17.48 -17.91 -2.54
C VAL A 195 -17.87 -18.06 -1.07
N ASP A 196 -16.99 -18.66 -0.29
CA ASP A 196 -17.12 -18.68 1.15
C ASP A 196 -16.62 -17.36 1.77
N GLY A 197 -17.33 -16.86 2.79
CA GLY A 197 -16.89 -15.70 3.57
C GLY A 197 -17.00 -14.35 2.83
N GLY A 198 -17.80 -14.26 1.76
CA GLY A 198 -18.12 -13.03 1.05
C GLY A 198 -16.89 -12.32 0.48
N LEU A 199 -16.85 -10.98 0.54
CA LEU A 199 -15.72 -10.20 0.02
C LEU A 199 -14.40 -10.54 0.71
N ALA A 200 -14.40 -10.69 2.02
CA ALA A 200 -13.18 -11.01 2.75
C ALA A 200 -12.65 -12.40 2.38
N GLY A 201 -13.51 -13.42 2.33
CA GLY A 201 -13.13 -14.77 1.92
C GLY A 201 -12.57 -14.79 0.50
N LEU A 202 -13.24 -14.13 -0.46
CA LEU A 202 -12.74 -14.02 -1.83
C LEU A 202 -11.36 -13.36 -1.88
N VAL A 203 -11.15 -12.25 -1.18
CA VAL A 203 -9.87 -11.53 -1.21
C VAL A 203 -8.75 -12.38 -0.60
N TRP A 204 -9.01 -13.02 0.53
CA TRP A 204 -8.03 -13.89 1.21
C TRP A 204 -7.74 -15.20 0.45
N SER A 205 -8.64 -15.70 -0.38
CA SER A 205 -8.40 -16.88 -1.21
C SER A 205 -7.31 -16.68 -2.27
N TYR A 206 -6.89 -15.43 -2.52
CA TYR A 206 -5.78 -15.09 -3.42
C TYR A 206 -4.45 -14.86 -2.68
N GLN A 207 -4.33 -15.32 -1.40
CA GLN A 207 -3.04 -15.27 -0.71
C GLN A 207 -2.02 -16.12 -1.48
N PRO A 208 -0.82 -15.59 -1.80
CA PRO A 208 0.23 -16.38 -2.46
C PRO A 208 0.86 -17.39 -1.49
N GLU A 209 1.57 -18.38 -2.01
CA GLU A 209 2.34 -19.34 -1.20
C GLU A 209 3.57 -18.71 -0.55
N THR A 210 4.11 -17.67 -1.15
CA THR A 210 5.28 -16.93 -0.67
C THR A 210 5.05 -15.44 -0.74
N THR A 211 5.74 -14.70 0.13
CA THR A 211 5.70 -13.24 0.15
C THR A 211 7.03 -12.64 -0.31
N PRO A 212 7.05 -11.43 -0.93
CA PRO A 212 8.28 -10.74 -1.29
C PRO A 212 9.20 -10.49 -0.09
N ARG A 213 10.50 -10.41 -0.35
CA ARG A 213 11.52 -10.03 0.65
C ARG A 213 12.31 -8.81 0.16
N PRO A 214 11.68 -7.63 0.10
CA PRO A 214 12.33 -6.44 -0.43
C PRO A 214 13.41 -5.93 0.54
N HIS A 215 14.60 -5.64 0.02
CA HIS A 215 15.64 -4.92 0.74
C HIS A 215 15.52 -3.42 0.54
N ARG A 216 14.99 -2.98 -0.60
CA ARG A 216 14.82 -1.57 -0.98
C ARG A 216 13.36 -1.28 -1.32
N LEU A 217 12.95 -0.03 -1.16
CA LEU A 217 11.62 0.39 -1.61
C LEU A 217 11.39 0.14 -3.11
N ALA A 218 12.47 0.22 -3.91
CA ALA A 218 12.41 -0.05 -5.35
C ALA A 218 12.19 -1.54 -5.69
N ASP A 219 12.43 -2.45 -4.76
CA ASP A 219 12.22 -3.89 -4.94
C ASP A 219 10.77 -4.31 -4.73
N ILE A 220 9.96 -3.43 -4.12
CA ILE A 220 8.55 -3.73 -3.85
C ILE A 220 7.79 -3.79 -5.18
N PRO A 221 7.16 -4.94 -5.51
CA PRO A 221 6.36 -5.04 -6.71
C PRO A 221 5.16 -4.09 -6.68
N THR A 222 4.74 -3.63 -7.84
CA THR A 222 3.52 -2.82 -7.95
C THR A 222 2.28 -3.64 -8.24
N GLN A 223 2.46 -4.92 -8.53
CA GLN A 223 1.40 -5.91 -8.78
C GLN A 223 2.01 -7.32 -8.74
N SER A 224 1.16 -8.32 -8.62
CA SER A 224 1.54 -9.74 -8.68
C SER A 224 0.57 -10.51 -9.59
N PRO A 225 0.89 -11.77 -9.96
CA PRO A 225 -0.06 -12.64 -10.65
C PRO A 225 -1.38 -12.80 -9.88
N GLN A 226 -1.31 -12.88 -8.54
CA GLN A 226 -2.48 -13.00 -7.66
C GLN A 226 -3.30 -11.71 -7.64
N SER A 227 -2.69 -10.54 -7.51
CA SER A 227 -3.41 -9.26 -7.57
C SER A 227 -4.06 -9.03 -8.93
N ALA A 228 -3.40 -9.45 -10.01
CA ALA A 228 -3.96 -9.39 -11.35
C ALA A 228 -5.15 -10.35 -11.54
N ALA A 229 -5.07 -11.56 -10.98
CA ALA A 229 -6.16 -12.54 -11.02
C ALA A 229 -7.36 -12.07 -10.18
N LEU A 230 -7.14 -11.63 -8.93
CA LEU A 230 -8.17 -11.07 -8.07
C LEU A 230 -8.83 -9.83 -8.69
N SER A 231 -8.04 -8.95 -9.32
CA SER A 231 -8.57 -7.80 -10.06
C SER A 231 -9.55 -8.21 -11.17
N ARG A 232 -9.21 -9.25 -11.95
CA ARG A 232 -10.11 -9.77 -12.99
C ARG A 232 -11.38 -10.33 -12.40
N GLU A 233 -11.26 -11.11 -11.33
CA GLU A 233 -12.40 -11.72 -10.64
C GLU A 233 -13.34 -10.68 -10.05
N LEU A 234 -12.81 -9.69 -9.33
CA LEU A 234 -13.61 -8.60 -8.78
C LEU A 234 -14.32 -7.81 -9.89
N LYS A 235 -13.65 -7.53 -11.00
CA LYS A 235 -14.29 -6.87 -12.16
C LYS A 235 -15.42 -7.71 -12.74
N ARG A 236 -15.23 -9.02 -12.87
CA ARG A 236 -16.26 -9.96 -13.34
C ARG A 236 -17.50 -9.93 -12.44
N ARG A 237 -17.30 -9.77 -11.13
CA ARG A 237 -18.37 -9.64 -10.13
C ARG A 237 -18.96 -8.23 -10.02
N GLY A 238 -18.52 -7.29 -10.87
CA GLY A 238 -19.08 -5.96 -10.97
C GLY A 238 -18.42 -4.90 -10.09
N PHE A 239 -17.29 -5.19 -9.44
CA PHE A 239 -16.52 -4.19 -8.72
C PHE A 239 -15.86 -3.20 -9.65
N ARG A 240 -15.66 -1.98 -9.18
CA ARG A 240 -15.08 -0.85 -9.89
C ARG A 240 -13.84 -0.31 -9.16
N PHE A 241 -12.93 0.34 -9.87
CA PHE A 241 -11.66 0.86 -9.34
C PHE A 241 -10.79 -0.22 -8.64
N VAL A 242 -10.85 -1.44 -9.13
CA VAL A 242 -10.14 -2.62 -8.63
C VAL A 242 -9.06 -3.06 -9.63
N GLY A 243 -8.20 -2.13 -10.08
CA GLY A 243 -7.04 -2.44 -10.93
C GLY A 243 -6.00 -3.31 -10.21
N PRO A 244 -5.11 -4.04 -10.93
CA PRO A 244 -4.13 -4.92 -10.31
C PRO A 244 -3.25 -4.24 -9.27
N THR A 245 -2.87 -2.98 -9.53
CA THR A 245 -2.06 -2.16 -8.62
C THR A 245 -2.84 -1.78 -7.35
N THR A 246 -4.11 -1.36 -7.49
CA THR A 246 -4.99 -1.06 -6.35
C THR A 246 -5.22 -2.31 -5.50
N ILE A 247 -5.39 -3.46 -6.15
CA ILE A 247 -5.57 -4.74 -5.45
C ILE A 247 -4.28 -5.18 -4.76
N TYR A 248 -3.10 -4.94 -5.37
CA TYR A 248 -1.84 -5.25 -4.71
C TYR A 248 -1.64 -4.40 -3.46
N ALA A 249 -1.91 -3.09 -3.53
CA ALA A 249 -1.87 -2.20 -2.38
C ALA A 249 -2.85 -2.63 -1.27
N LEU A 250 -4.06 -3.09 -1.63
CA LEU A 250 -4.97 -3.71 -0.66
C LEU A 250 -4.35 -4.96 -0.01
N MET A 251 -3.71 -5.85 -0.80
CA MET A 251 -3.09 -7.08 -0.28
C MET A 251 -1.95 -6.76 0.69
N GLU A 252 -1.17 -5.69 0.42
CA GLU A 252 -0.16 -5.16 1.34
C GLU A 252 -0.81 -4.63 2.63
N ALA A 253 -1.79 -3.75 2.48
CA ALA A 253 -2.42 -3.05 3.61
C ALA A 253 -3.11 -4.00 4.60
N ILE A 254 -3.64 -5.14 4.14
CA ILE A 254 -4.35 -6.12 4.98
C ILE A 254 -3.52 -7.38 5.29
N GLY A 255 -2.23 -7.40 4.99
CA GLY A 255 -1.30 -8.46 5.37
C GLY A 255 -1.38 -9.75 4.55
N ILE A 256 -2.06 -9.75 3.39
CA ILE A 256 -2.05 -10.89 2.44
C ILE A 256 -0.66 -11.11 1.85
N VAL A 257 0.11 -10.03 1.68
CA VAL A 257 1.54 -10.06 1.36
C VAL A 257 2.29 -9.22 2.38
N ASP A 258 3.50 -9.66 2.75
CA ASP A 258 4.39 -8.88 3.60
C ASP A 258 5.47 -8.23 2.74
N THR A 259 5.34 -6.94 2.49
CA THR A 259 6.29 -6.11 1.76
C THR A 259 7.08 -5.16 2.67
N HIS A 260 7.03 -5.37 3.98
CA HIS A 260 7.94 -4.66 4.88
C HIS A 260 9.39 -4.95 4.47
N LEU A 261 10.25 -3.93 4.49
CA LEU A 261 11.66 -4.11 4.14
C LEU A 261 12.36 -5.05 5.11
N VAL A 262 13.29 -5.85 4.57
CA VAL A 262 14.21 -6.64 5.41
C VAL A 262 14.96 -5.68 6.33
N GLY A 263 15.00 -5.99 7.63
CA GLY A 263 15.54 -5.11 8.68
C GLY A 263 14.51 -4.15 9.30
N SER A 264 13.29 -4.03 8.77
CA SER A 264 12.23 -3.29 9.45
C SER A 264 11.66 -4.06 10.64
N HIS A 265 11.34 -3.34 11.72
CA HIS A 265 10.76 -3.92 12.94
C HIS A 265 9.37 -4.57 12.72
N ARG A 266 8.70 -4.27 11.60
CA ARG A 266 7.37 -4.81 11.27
C ARG A 266 7.42 -6.09 10.42
N ARG A 267 8.57 -6.40 9.83
CA ARG A 267 8.72 -7.60 9.00
C ARG A 267 8.42 -8.87 9.79
N GLY A 268 7.54 -9.73 9.27
CA GLY A 268 7.17 -11.00 9.89
C GLY A 268 6.27 -10.90 11.12
N THR A 269 5.82 -9.70 11.54
CA THR A 269 5.06 -9.53 12.79
C THR A 269 3.56 -9.73 12.66
N SER A 270 3.04 -9.93 11.44
CA SER A 270 1.60 -10.07 11.19
C SER A 270 1.01 -11.41 11.69
N GLY A 271 1.84 -12.42 11.94
CA GLY A 271 1.41 -13.78 12.22
C GLY A 271 0.87 -14.54 10.98
N VAL A 272 0.85 -13.91 9.81
CA VAL A 272 0.50 -14.52 8.51
C VAL A 272 1.75 -15.06 7.84
N TRP A 273 2.84 -14.32 7.95
CA TRP A 273 4.16 -14.61 7.39
C TRP A 273 5.17 -14.70 8.52
N ALA A 274 5.85 -15.83 8.64
CA ALA A 274 6.93 -16.06 9.60
C ALA A 274 8.29 -15.83 8.94
#